data_5728c88662cc9691ff764561c4f84da0
#
_entry.id   5728c88662cc9691ff764561c4f84da0
#
_cell.length_a   1.000
_cell.length_b   1.000
_cell.length_c   1.000
_cell.angle_alpha   90.00
_cell.angle_beta   90.00
_cell.angle_gamma   90.00
#
_symmetry.space_group_name_H-M   'P 1'
#
loop_
_entity.id
_entity.type
_entity.pdbx_description
1 polymer ?
#
loop_
_entity_poly.entity_id
_entity_poly.type
_entity_poly.pdbx_seq_one_letter_code
_entity_poly.pdbx_strand_id
1 'polypeptide(L)'
;MPYFVGNLLELPVTTTQDYTLFHILQAYDTDIWTTQIELIMEKYGLLSFIVHPDYATFGPERKVYEALLSHLAELRQTRGVWIATPGEVNRWWRQRAGMRIVEDRAGVRIEGEGSERARIAYASAVDGRFAVTFERAVAKPTWLEPQL
;
A
#
# COMPACT_ATOMS: atom_id res chain seq x y z
N MET A 1 -2.39 -3.74 4.79
CA MET A 1 -2.89 -2.36 5.01
C MET A 1 -2.99 -2.08 6.50
N PRO A 2 -2.84 -0.83 6.95
CA PRO A 2 -3.11 -0.47 8.34
C PRO A 2 -4.52 -0.84 8.78
N TYR A 3 -4.73 -1.15 10.05
CA TYR A 3 -6.04 -1.47 10.63
C TYR A 3 -6.10 -1.06 12.10
N PHE A 4 -7.32 -0.89 12.61
CA PHE A 4 -7.52 -0.52 14.01
C PHE A 4 -7.71 -1.74 14.91
N VAL A 5 -7.07 -1.68 16.08
CA VAL A 5 -7.31 -2.57 17.22
C VAL A 5 -7.74 -1.67 18.38
N GLY A 6 -9.05 -1.54 18.59
CA GLY A 6 -9.59 -0.51 19.48
C GLY A 6 -9.16 0.88 19.02
N ASN A 7 -8.45 1.61 19.87
CA ASN A 7 -7.94 2.96 19.58
C ASN A 7 -6.52 2.98 18.99
N LEU A 8 -5.87 1.81 18.89
CA LEU A 8 -4.54 1.70 18.32
C LEU A 8 -4.64 1.46 16.82
N LEU A 9 -3.73 2.09 16.06
CA LEU A 9 -3.53 1.80 14.66
C LEU A 9 -2.33 0.86 14.50
N GLU A 10 -2.59 -0.30 13.95
CA GLU A 10 -1.59 -1.30 13.61
C GLU A 10 -1.02 -1.03 12.22
N LEU A 11 0.30 -0.95 12.12
CA LEU A 11 1.05 -0.86 10.86
C LEU A 11 1.82 -2.18 10.70
N PRO A 12 1.23 -3.17 10.02
CA PRO A 12 1.85 -4.49 9.91
C PRO A 12 3.14 -4.41 9.07
N VAL A 13 4.11 -5.23 9.44
CA VAL A 13 5.26 -5.53 8.59
C VAL A 13 4.78 -6.33 7.39
N THR A 14 5.14 -5.90 6.20
CA THR A 14 4.59 -6.46 4.95
C THR A 14 5.65 -7.03 4.01
N THR A 15 6.92 -6.87 4.37
CA THR A 15 8.05 -7.36 3.58
C THR A 15 8.93 -8.26 4.42
N THR A 16 9.75 -9.07 3.76
CA THR A 16 10.80 -9.86 4.41
C THR A 16 11.76 -8.93 5.14
N GLN A 17 12.04 -9.21 6.43
CA GLN A 17 13.02 -8.44 7.18
C GLN A 17 14.45 -8.77 6.74
N ASP A 18 15.36 -7.86 6.96
CA ASP A 18 16.77 -7.97 6.61
C ASP A 18 17.46 -9.18 7.23
N TYR A 19 17.17 -9.52 8.50
CA TYR A 19 17.69 -10.73 9.13
C TYR A 19 17.34 -11.98 8.33
N THR A 20 16.09 -12.10 7.91
CA THR A 20 15.65 -13.24 7.10
C THR A 20 16.36 -13.25 5.75
N LEU A 21 16.47 -12.09 5.12
CA LEU A 21 17.10 -11.97 3.81
C LEU A 21 18.58 -12.37 3.88
N PHE A 22 19.35 -11.77 4.79
CA PHE A 22 20.80 -11.92 4.82
C PHE A 22 21.27 -13.18 5.56
N HIS A 23 20.62 -13.53 6.70
CA HIS A 23 21.12 -14.60 7.57
C HIS A 23 20.41 -15.95 7.39
N ILE A 24 19.17 -15.95 6.92
CA ILE A 24 18.43 -17.19 6.68
C ILE A 24 18.52 -17.60 5.20
N LEU A 25 18.17 -16.68 4.31
CA LEU A 25 18.14 -16.94 2.87
C LEU A 25 19.50 -16.73 2.19
N GLN A 26 20.41 -16.03 2.84
CA GLN A 26 21.73 -15.65 2.32
C GLN A 26 21.63 -14.94 0.95
N ALA A 27 20.58 -14.13 0.78
CA ALA A 27 20.31 -13.34 -0.42
C ALA A 27 20.91 -11.94 -0.25
N TYR A 28 21.85 -11.59 -1.11
CA TYR A 28 22.56 -10.31 -1.07
C TYR A 28 22.25 -9.47 -2.30
N ASP A 29 20.96 -9.47 -2.68
CA ASP A 29 20.35 -8.65 -3.72
C ASP A 29 19.01 -8.09 -3.26
N THR A 30 18.32 -7.36 -4.13
CA THR A 30 17.02 -6.74 -3.82
C THR A 30 15.82 -7.52 -4.39
N ASP A 31 16.02 -8.66 -5.03
CA ASP A 31 15.01 -9.33 -5.85
C ASP A 31 13.75 -9.70 -5.07
N ILE A 32 13.91 -10.24 -3.85
CA ILE A 32 12.79 -10.58 -2.98
C ILE A 32 12.00 -9.32 -2.60
N TRP A 33 12.69 -8.26 -2.18
CA TRP A 33 12.04 -6.99 -1.83
C TRP A 33 11.38 -6.34 -3.03
N THR A 34 12.03 -6.32 -4.19
CA THR A 34 11.46 -5.76 -5.43
C THR A 34 10.19 -6.50 -5.84
N THR A 35 10.20 -7.83 -5.79
CA THR A 35 9.01 -8.64 -6.06
C THR A 35 7.88 -8.33 -5.08
N GLN A 36 8.17 -8.23 -3.79
CA GLN A 36 7.18 -7.90 -2.76
C GLN A 36 6.63 -6.48 -2.94
N ILE A 37 7.50 -5.51 -3.28
CA ILE A 37 7.11 -4.13 -3.57
C ILE A 37 6.07 -4.11 -4.70
N GLU A 38 6.34 -4.75 -5.82
CA GLU A 38 5.43 -4.76 -6.97
C GLU A 38 4.09 -5.40 -6.61
N LEU A 39 4.09 -6.57 -5.95
CA LEU A 39 2.86 -7.25 -5.52
C LEU A 39 2.01 -6.39 -4.57
N ILE A 40 2.66 -5.68 -3.64
CA ILE A 40 1.97 -4.82 -2.68
C ILE A 40 1.44 -3.56 -3.38
N MET A 41 2.21 -2.97 -4.30
CA MET A 41 1.80 -1.80 -5.07
C MET A 41 0.61 -2.08 -5.97
N GLU A 42 0.53 -3.25 -6.61
CA GLU A 42 -0.65 -3.69 -7.38
C GLU A 42 -1.94 -3.66 -6.55
N LYS A 43 -1.83 -3.86 -5.24
CA LYS A 43 -2.96 -3.89 -4.31
C LYS A 43 -3.12 -2.60 -3.52
N TYR A 44 -2.39 -1.54 -3.88
CA TYR A 44 -2.39 -0.25 -3.16
C TYR A 44 -2.13 -0.43 -1.66
N GLY A 45 -1.20 -1.32 -1.34
CA GLY A 45 -0.91 -1.74 0.03
C GLY A 45 0.07 -0.82 0.76
N LEU A 46 0.34 -1.16 2.01
CA LEU A 46 1.39 -0.54 2.81
C LEU A 46 2.70 -1.31 2.59
N LEU A 47 3.75 -0.61 2.22
CA LEU A 47 5.13 -1.11 2.25
C LEU A 47 5.74 -0.77 3.61
N SER A 48 6.10 -1.80 4.37
CA SER A 48 6.71 -1.65 5.69
C SER A 48 7.86 -2.63 5.82
N PHE A 49 9.06 -2.07 6.03
CA PHE A 49 10.32 -2.82 6.15
C PHE A 49 10.78 -2.80 7.59
N ILE A 50 11.39 -3.90 8.04
CA ILE A 50 12.25 -3.94 9.23
C ILE A 50 13.68 -4.05 8.75
N VAL A 51 14.49 -3.07 9.11
CA VAL A 51 15.92 -3.03 8.82
C VAL A 51 16.67 -2.72 10.11
N HIS A 52 17.63 -3.59 10.46
CA HIS A 52 18.46 -3.41 11.65
C HIS A 52 19.74 -2.67 11.26
N PRO A 53 20.10 -1.60 11.96
CA PRO A 53 21.32 -0.84 11.66
C PRO A 53 22.57 -1.71 11.59
N ASP A 54 22.65 -2.72 12.45
CA ASP A 54 23.83 -3.61 12.55
C ASP A 54 24.06 -4.41 11.26
N TYR A 55 23.00 -4.70 10.49
CA TYR A 55 23.09 -5.42 9.22
C TYR A 55 23.24 -4.49 8.01
N ALA A 56 22.87 -3.22 8.16
CA ALA A 56 22.89 -2.27 7.05
C ALA A 56 24.14 -1.34 7.02
N THR A 57 25.08 -1.52 7.96
CA THR A 57 26.18 -0.57 8.14
C THR A 57 27.43 -0.95 7.35
N PHE A 58 27.67 -2.24 7.11
CA PHE A 58 28.88 -2.76 6.50
C PHE A 58 28.60 -3.83 5.45
N GLY A 59 29.61 -4.21 4.68
CA GLY A 59 29.58 -5.37 3.80
C GLY A 59 28.64 -5.30 2.60
N PRO A 60 28.30 -6.44 2.03
CA PRO A 60 27.35 -6.54 0.93
C PRO A 60 25.93 -6.11 1.33
N GLU A 61 25.53 -6.31 2.58
CA GLU A 61 24.22 -5.95 3.13
C GLU A 61 23.95 -4.45 2.99
N ARG A 62 24.97 -3.63 3.26
CA ARG A 62 24.89 -2.18 3.07
C ARG A 62 24.54 -1.81 1.62
N LYS A 63 25.19 -2.48 0.64
CA LYS A 63 24.93 -2.21 -0.78
C LYS A 63 23.49 -2.56 -1.17
N VAL A 64 22.98 -3.67 -0.65
CA VAL A 64 21.59 -4.08 -0.86
C VAL A 64 20.62 -3.06 -0.25
N TYR A 65 20.92 -2.56 0.94
CA TYR A 65 20.09 -1.53 1.58
C TYR A 65 20.13 -0.19 0.82
N GLU A 66 21.30 0.24 0.36
CA GLU A 66 21.45 1.44 -0.47
C GLU A 66 20.68 1.29 -1.80
N ALA A 67 20.70 0.10 -2.42
CA ALA A 67 19.94 -0.21 -3.61
C ALA A 67 18.43 -0.18 -3.35
N LEU A 68 17.95 -0.73 -2.23
CA LEU A 68 16.56 -0.61 -1.81
C LEU A 68 16.14 0.85 -1.66
N LEU A 69 16.92 1.68 -0.96
CA LEU A 69 16.61 3.09 -0.77
C LEU A 69 16.55 3.85 -2.10
N SER A 70 17.47 3.56 -3.00
CA SER A 70 17.49 4.14 -4.35
C SER A 70 16.25 3.76 -5.15
N HIS A 71 15.86 2.49 -5.10
CA HIS A 71 14.64 2.01 -5.75
C HIS A 71 13.37 2.66 -5.17
N LEU A 72 13.27 2.78 -3.85
CA LEU A 72 12.14 3.47 -3.20
C LEU A 72 12.09 4.96 -3.58
N ALA A 73 13.24 5.63 -3.68
CA ALA A 73 13.32 7.01 -4.14
C ALA A 73 12.85 7.18 -5.60
N GLU A 74 13.23 6.24 -6.47
CA GLU A 74 12.74 6.18 -7.85
C GLU A 74 11.23 5.98 -7.91
N LEU A 75 10.68 5.04 -7.18
CA LEU A 75 9.23 4.79 -7.11
C LEU A 75 8.45 6.03 -6.62
N ARG A 76 9.01 6.76 -5.66
CA ARG A 76 8.43 8.04 -5.23
C ARG A 76 8.32 9.03 -6.38
N GLN A 77 9.37 9.14 -7.21
CA GLN A 77 9.42 10.11 -8.30
C GLN A 77 8.58 9.68 -9.51
N THR A 78 8.64 8.41 -9.87
CA THR A 78 8.06 7.90 -11.12
C THR A 78 6.63 7.38 -10.97
N ARG A 79 6.27 6.86 -9.80
CA ARG A 79 4.98 6.21 -9.54
C ARG A 79 4.17 6.87 -8.41
N GLY A 80 4.67 7.98 -7.84
CA GLY A 80 3.96 8.75 -6.82
C GLY A 80 3.79 8.00 -5.49
N VAL A 81 4.70 7.09 -5.16
CA VAL A 81 4.68 6.38 -3.87
C VAL A 81 4.89 7.39 -2.74
N TRP A 82 3.97 7.39 -1.77
CA TRP A 82 4.08 8.24 -0.61
C TRP A 82 4.99 7.59 0.44
N ILE A 83 6.17 8.16 0.63
CA ILE A 83 7.09 7.78 1.69
C ILE A 83 6.76 8.62 2.93
N ALA A 84 6.38 7.97 4.01
CA ALA A 84 5.86 8.61 5.21
C ALA A 84 6.39 7.98 6.49
N THR A 85 6.43 8.76 7.53
CA THR A 85 6.67 8.26 8.89
C THR A 85 5.44 7.53 9.42
N PRO A 86 5.59 6.60 10.39
CA PRO A 86 4.44 5.95 11.04
C PRO A 86 3.40 6.94 11.60
N GLY A 87 3.88 8.07 12.14
CA GLY A 87 3.00 9.13 12.65
C GLY A 87 2.16 9.79 11.57
N GLU A 88 2.71 10.01 10.37
CA GLU A 88 1.97 10.56 9.22
C GLU A 88 0.93 9.56 8.70
N VAL A 89 1.30 8.29 8.60
CA VAL A 89 0.36 7.22 8.23
C VAL A 89 -0.78 7.12 9.24
N ASN A 90 -0.48 7.19 10.55
CA ASN A 90 -1.50 7.17 11.59
C ASN A 90 -2.48 8.36 11.48
N ARG A 91 -1.98 9.58 11.26
CA ARG A 91 -2.84 10.75 11.06
C ARG A 91 -3.74 10.58 9.84
N TRP A 92 -3.15 10.21 8.71
CA TRP A 92 -3.89 9.98 7.48
C TRP A 92 -4.95 8.90 7.62
N TRP A 93 -4.62 7.79 8.27
CA TRP A 93 -5.55 6.67 8.41
C TRP A 93 -6.75 7.02 9.30
N ARG A 94 -6.53 7.86 10.32
CA ARG A 94 -7.62 8.39 11.17
C ARG A 94 -8.49 9.38 10.41
N GLN A 95 -7.92 10.30 9.66
CA GLN A 95 -8.68 11.20 8.78
C GLN A 95 -9.52 10.41 7.79
N ARG A 96 -8.91 9.44 7.10
CA ARG A 96 -9.59 8.56 6.14
C ARG A 96 -10.73 7.78 6.78
N ALA A 97 -10.59 7.29 8.00
CA ALA A 97 -11.65 6.58 8.72
C ALA A 97 -12.84 7.47 9.07
N GLY A 98 -12.64 8.78 9.18
CA GLY A 98 -13.71 9.76 9.39
C GLY A 98 -14.39 10.25 8.11
N MET A 99 -13.88 9.90 6.93
CA MET A 99 -14.48 10.30 5.66
C MET A 99 -15.75 9.51 5.36
N ARG A 100 -16.64 10.12 4.58
CA ARG A 100 -17.89 9.52 4.12
C ARG A 100 -18.01 9.66 2.61
N ILE A 101 -18.54 8.62 1.98
CA ILE A 101 -18.98 8.69 0.58
C ILE A 101 -20.42 9.18 0.60
N VAL A 102 -20.68 10.27 -0.10
CA VAL A 102 -22.01 10.88 -0.24
C VAL A 102 -22.40 10.82 -1.71
N GLU A 103 -23.60 10.33 -1.97
CA GLU A 103 -24.20 10.30 -3.30
C GLU A 103 -25.46 11.19 -3.31
N ASP A 104 -25.51 12.09 -4.27
CA ASP A 104 -26.65 12.97 -4.51
C ASP A 104 -26.87 13.19 -6.02
N ARG A 105 -27.73 14.15 -6.37
CA ARG A 105 -28.03 14.46 -7.79
C ARG A 105 -26.82 14.97 -8.57
N ALA A 106 -25.82 15.51 -7.89
CA ALA A 106 -24.57 16.00 -8.49
C ALA A 106 -23.55 14.87 -8.72
N GLY A 107 -23.74 13.70 -8.09
CA GLY A 107 -22.87 12.53 -8.23
C GLY A 107 -22.35 12.00 -6.90
N VAL A 108 -21.26 11.26 -6.98
CA VAL A 108 -20.60 10.64 -5.81
C VAL A 108 -19.38 11.47 -5.43
N ARG A 109 -19.26 11.83 -4.16
CA ARG A 109 -18.11 12.56 -3.63
C ARG A 109 -17.69 12.03 -2.26
N ILE A 110 -16.49 12.40 -1.84
CA ILE A 110 -15.96 12.13 -0.50
C ILE A 110 -16.10 13.41 0.33
N GLU A 111 -16.66 13.29 1.52
CA GLU A 111 -16.72 14.36 2.52
C GLU A 111 -15.91 13.99 3.75
N GLY A 112 -15.23 14.96 4.33
CA GLY A 112 -14.40 14.83 5.54
C GLY A 112 -13.08 15.56 5.41
N GLU A 113 -12.36 15.70 6.53
CA GLU A 113 -11.04 16.33 6.56
C GLU A 113 -10.06 15.54 5.69
N GLY A 114 -9.34 16.22 4.79
CA GLY A 114 -8.37 15.61 3.89
C GLY A 114 -8.97 14.88 2.70
N SER A 115 -10.26 15.07 2.41
CA SER A 115 -10.97 14.40 1.30
C SER A 115 -10.35 14.68 -0.07
N GLU A 116 -9.66 15.82 -0.25
CA GLU A 116 -8.92 16.18 -1.47
C GLU A 116 -7.76 15.22 -1.78
N ARG A 117 -7.29 14.47 -0.79
CA ARG A 117 -6.25 13.45 -0.90
C ARG A 117 -6.79 12.04 -1.14
N ALA A 118 -8.10 11.85 -1.04
CA ALA A 118 -8.74 10.56 -1.17
C ALA A 118 -9.31 10.37 -2.58
N ARG A 119 -9.45 9.13 -2.99
CA ARG A 119 -10.11 8.73 -4.23
C ARG A 119 -11.16 7.67 -3.93
N ILE A 120 -12.25 7.70 -4.68
CA ILE A 120 -13.26 6.64 -4.63
C ILE A 120 -12.72 5.46 -5.43
N ALA A 121 -12.69 4.29 -4.79
CA ALA A 121 -12.37 3.04 -5.46
C ALA A 121 -13.68 2.29 -5.72
N TYR A 122 -13.88 1.89 -6.96
CA TYR A 122 -15.03 1.08 -7.38
C TYR A 122 -14.58 -0.37 -7.48
N ALA A 123 -15.14 -1.24 -6.67
CA ALA A 123 -14.92 -2.67 -6.76
C ALA A 123 -15.97 -3.30 -7.67
N SER A 124 -15.53 -4.11 -8.61
CA SER A 124 -16.40 -4.88 -9.50
C SER A 124 -15.93 -6.32 -9.57
N ALA A 125 -16.85 -7.24 -9.80
CA ALA A 125 -16.54 -8.63 -10.10
C ALA A 125 -16.66 -8.82 -11.61
N VAL A 126 -15.57 -9.24 -12.26
CA VAL A 126 -15.53 -9.56 -13.69
C VAL A 126 -14.92 -10.96 -13.82
N ASP A 127 -15.65 -11.87 -14.45
CA ASP A 127 -15.23 -13.26 -14.69
C ASP A 127 -14.74 -13.97 -13.41
N GLY A 128 -15.44 -13.77 -12.29
CA GLY A 128 -15.11 -14.36 -10.99
C GLY A 128 -13.87 -13.75 -10.31
N ARG A 129 -13.32 -12.66 -10.85
CA ARG A 129 -12.20 -11.93 -10.28
C ARG A 129 -12.64 -10.54 -9.83
N PHE A 130 -12.09 -10.07 -8.72
CA PHE A 130 -12.30 -8.70 -8.28
C PHE A 130 -11.36 -7.75 -9.05
N ALA A 131 -11.96 -6.70 -9.62
CA ALA A 131 -11.24 -5.58 -10.19
C ALA A 131 -11.52 -4.32 -9.36
N VAL A 132 -10.50 -3.48 -9.19
CA VAL A 132 -10.63 -2.17 -8.54
C VAL A 132 -10.25 -1.10 -9.56
N THR A 133 -11.14 -0.12 -9.75
CA THR A 133 -10.90 1.03 -10.62
C THR A 133 -11.14 2.32 -9.84
N PHE A 134 -10.49 3.41 -10.27
CA PHE A 134 -10.70 4.75 -9.69
C PHE A 134 -11.59 5.63 -10.56
N GLU A 135 -11.98 5.16 -11.71
CA GLU A 135 -12.95 5.80 -12.59
C GLU A 135 -14.28 5.06 -12.49
N ARG A 136 -15.35 5.82 -12.39
CA ARG A 136 -16.70 5.24 -12.46
C ARG A 136 -16.85 4.62 -13.84
N ALA A 137 -17.00 3.31 -13.92
CA ALA A 137 -17.34 2.66 -15.17
C ALA A 137 -18.67 3.25 -15.66
N VAL A 138 -18.68 3.78 -16.88
CA VAL A 138 -19.85 4.45 -17.49
C VAL A 138 -21.01 3.45 -17.74
N ALA A 139 -20.70 2.14 -17.74
CA ALA A 139 -21.71 1.08 -17.77
C ALA A 139 -22.01 0.62 -16.35
N LYS A 140 -23.26 0.66 -15.92
CA LYS A 140 -23.71 -0.04 -14.71
C LYS A 140 -23.24 -1.48 -14.82
N PRO A 141 -22.49 -2.03 -13.86
CA PRO A 141 -22.21 -3.44 -13.85
C PRO A 141 -23.57 -4.14 -13.78
N THR A 142 -23.87 -4.98 -14.74
CA THR A 142 -25.00 -5.88 -14.65
C THR A 142 -24.62 -6.86 -13.54
N TRP A 143 -25.22 -6.72 -12.38
CA TRP A 143 -25.02 -7.66 -11.28
C TRP A 143 -25.54 -9.01 -11.76
N LEU A 144 -24.63 -9.92 -12.03
CA LEU A 144 -24.98 -11.32 -12.19
C LEU A 144 -25.39 -11.80 -10.79
N GLU A 145 -26.67 -12.06 -10.62
CA GLU A 145 -27.15 -12.75 -9.42
C GLU A 145 -26.41 -14.08 -9.30
N PRO A 146 -25.93 -14.46 -8.11
CA PRO A 146 -25.34 -15.77 -7.93
C PRO A 146 -26.43 -16.80 -8.26
N GLN A 147 -26.19 -17.61 -9.28
CA GLN A 147 -27.01 -18.79 -9.50
C GLN A 147 -26.75 -19.75 -8.34
N LEU A 148 -27.80 -19.95 -7.52
CA LEU A 148 -27.86 -20.96 -6.45
C LEU A 148 -27.81 -22.37 -7.06
#